data_c89b09cffd96f4ac5abd3ab448e81a5d
#
_entry.id   c89b09cffd96f4ac5abd3ab448e81a5d
#
_cell.length_a   1.000
_cell.length_b   1.000
_cell.length_c   1.000
_cell.angle_alpha   90.00
_cell.angle_beta   90.00
_cell.angle_gamma   90.00
#
_symmetry.space_group_name_H-M   'P 1'
#
loop_
_entity.id
_entity.type
_entity.pdbx_description
1 polymer ?
#
loop_
_entity_poly.entity_id
_entity_poly.type
_entity_poly.pdbx_seq_one_letter_code
_entity_poly.pdbx_strand_id
1 'polypeptide(L)'
;MSRKSLPVAPPVEPMLAKVADEVPREGDFLFEPKWDGFRAIVFRSKDDVFIQSRDLRPLDRYFPELHEVFLERLPGGVVVDGEIVMPTKHGLDFGGLQMRLHPAASRVAKLAKATPAAFVAFDLLAVDGKSLIDEPQRDRRARLEKLFKKIRRPLYLTPMTRDRDVAVDWLQRFEGAGLDGVIAKPATAAYQPGKRAMFKIKHVRTADCVVAGFRWHKSGKDTLGSLLLGLYDDEGTLQHVGVTSAFTMAMRKQLVKELAPLRKDALQHHPWREWADAQGESGRMPGGQSRWSAGKDLSWEPLRVERVCEVKYDHMEGDRFRHPPVFLRWRPDKKPKDCRYDQLDVTPAYELAKVFGA
;
A
#
# COMPACT_ATOMS: atom_id res chain seq x y z
N MET A 1 -9.20 -34.99 2.48
CA MET A 1 -10.36 -34.15 2.06
C MET A 1 -9.88 -33.20 0.97
N SER A 2 -10.51 -33.22 -0.20
CA SER A 2 -10.23 -32.27 -1.28
C SER A 2 -10.51 -30.84 -0.79
N ARG A 3 -9.84 -29.82 -1.36
CA ARG A 3 -10.15 -28.38 -1.13
C ARG A 3 -11.64 -28.05 -1.28
N LYS A 4 -12.36 -28.84 -2.07
CA LYS A 4 -13.83 -28.76 -2.29
C LYS A 4 -14.68 -29.17 -1.08
N SER A 5 -14.08 -29.81 -0.06
CA SER A 5 -14.81 -30.26 1.13
C SER A 5 -14.76 -29.27 2.29
N LEU A 6 -14.12 -28.10 2.12
CA LEU A 6 -14.17 -27.03 3.09
C LEU A 6 -15.55 -26.35 3.08
N PRO A 7 -16.08 -25.92 4.24
CA PRO A 7 -17.35 -25.19 4.30
C PRO A 7 -17.35 -23.88 3.50
N VAL A 8 -16.17 -23.32 3.33
CA VAL A 8 -15.89 -22.19 2.45
C VAL A 8 -14.77 -22.63 1.52
N ALA A 9 -15.09 -22.81 0.23
CA ALA A 9 -14.16 -23.30 -0.76
C ALA A 9 -13.58 -22.16 -1.60
N PRO A 10 -12.29 -22.26 -2.03
CA PRO A 10 -11.70 -21.27 -2.96
C PRO A 10 -12.34 -21.35 -4.36
N PRO A 11 -12.42 -20.24 -5.12
CA PRO A 11 -11.96 -18.91 -4.72
C PRO A 11 -13.01 -18.13 -3.92
N VAL A 12 -12.54 -17.29 -3.01
CA VAL A 12 -13.37 -16.34 -2.26
C VAL A 12 -12.85 -14.93 -2.48
N GLU A 13 -13.69 -14.02 -2.95
CA GLU A 13 -13.32 -12.62 -3.05
C GLU A 13 -13.13 -12.02 -1.64
N PRO A 14 -11.99 -11.38 -1.34
CA PRO A 14 -11.81 -10.73 -0.05
C PRO A 14 -12.82 -9.60 0.16
N MET A 15 -13.35 -9.47 1.38
CA MET A 15 -14.10 -8.27 1.77
C MET A 15 -13.17 -7.07 1.75
N LEU A 16 -13.62 -5.95 1.18
CA LEU A 16 -12.84 -4.76 0.89
C LEU A 16 -13.20 -3.59 1.80
N ALA A 17 -12.32 -2.58 1.82
CA ALA A 17 -12.56 -1.34 2.54
C ALA A 17 -12.74 -0.16 1.58
N LYS A 18 -13.62 0.78 1.92
CA LYS A 18 -13.69 2.12 1.35
C LYS A 18 -12.83 3.09 2.15
N VAL A 19 -12.34 4.14 1.50
CA VAL A 19 -11.58 5.20 2.18
C VAL A 19 -12.52 6.00 3.08
N ALA A 20 -12.05 6.33 4.28
CA ALA A 20 -12.64 7.33 5.15
C ALA A 20 -11.55 8.33 5.57
N ASP A 21 -11.94 9.60 5.74
CA ASP A 21 -11.00 10.66 6.06
C ASP A 21 -10.60 10.66 7.56
N GLU A 22 -11.48 10.13 8.42
CA GLU A 22 -11.21 10.00 9.86
C GLU A 22 -11.74 8.66 10.42
N VAL A 23 -11.24 8.31 11.60
CA VAL A 23 -11.76 7.17 12.37
C VAL A 23 -13.22 7.44 12.74
N PRO A 24 -14.17 6.53 12.40
CA PRO A 24 -15.58 6.72 12.67
C PRO A 24 -15.87 7.09 14.12
N ARG A 25 -16.75 8.07 14.32
CA ARG A 25 -17.15 8.56 15.67
C ARG A 25 -18.39 7.85 16.20
N GLU A 26 -19.25 7.42 15.29
CA GLU A 26 -20.52 6.77 15.61
C GLU A 26 -20.58 5.36 15.03
N GLY A 27 -21.28 4.47 15.70
CA GLY A 27 -21.41 3.07 15.33
C GLY A 27 -20.58 2.13 16.21
N ASP A 28 -20.88 0.84 16.13
CA ASP A 28 -20.12 -0.23 16.82
C ASP A 28 -19.09 -0.80 15.86
N PHE A 29 -17.82 -0.50 16.10
CA PHE A 29 -16.70 -0.90 15.27
C PHE A 29 -15.65 -1.69 16.03
N LEU A 30 -15.03 -2.63 15.33
CA LEU A 30 -13.74 -3.22 15.68
C LEU A 30 -12.66 -2.51 14.87
N PHE A 31 -11.70 -1.89 15.55
CA PHE A 31 -10.58 -1.21 14.91
C PHE A 31 -9.35 -2.11 14.95
N GLU A 32 -8.65 -2.18 13.83
CA GLU A 32 -7.43 -2.97 13.66
C GLU A 32 -6.37 -2.17 12.92
N PRO A 33 -5.07 -2.41 13.18
CA PRO A 33 -4.02 -1.83 12.34
C PRO A 33 -4.17 -2.26 10.88
N LYS A 34 -3.92 -1.34 9.96
CA LYS A 34 -3.87 -1.66 8.54
C LYS A 34 -2.46 -2.13 8.18
N TRP A 35 -2.33 -3.44 8.04
CA TRP A 35 -1.09 -4.08 7.62
C TRP A 35 -0.74 -3.74 6.18
N ASP A 36 0.56 -3.60 5.90
CA ASP A 36 1.09 -3.35 4.57
C ASP A 36 1.85 -4.59 4.07
N GLY A 37 1.18 -5.37 3.26
CA GLY A 37 1.67 -6.65 2.77
C GLY A 37 0.88 -7.17 1.57
N PHE A 38 0.78 -8.49 1.48
CA PHE A 38 -0.06 -9.16 0.49
C PHE A 38 -1.25 -9.82 1.16
N ARG A 39 -2.46 -9.32 0.87
CA ARG A 39 -3.69 -9.94 1.32
C ARG A 39 -3.73 -11.40 0.90
N ALA A 40 -4.01 -12.28 1.85
CA ALA A 40 -4.11 -13.70 1.59
C ALA A 40 -5.26 -14.35 2.36
N ILE A 41 -6.09 -15.13 1.66
CA ILE A 41 -7.02 -16.05 2.28
C ILE A 41 -6.37 -17.44 2.26
N VAL A 42 -6.22 -18.03 3.45
CA VAL A 42 -5.59 -19.33 3.66
C VAL A 42 -6.68 -20.38 3.86
N PHE A 43 -6.74 -21.33 2.97
CA PHE A 43 -7.65 -22.47 3.02
C PHE A 43 -6.89 -23.69 3.51
N ARG A 44 -7.08 -24.09 4.75
CA ARG A 44 -6.45 -25.24 5.39
C ARG A 44 -7.42 -26.43 5.42
N SER A 45 -7.32 -27.35 4.44
CA SER A 45 -8.02 -28.63 4.44
C SER A 45 -7.35 -29.60 5.44
N LYS A 46 -7.75 -30.87 5.49
CA LYS A 46 -7.11 -31.84 6.37
C LYS A 46 -5.63 -32.05 6.04
N ASP A 47 -5.31 -32.14 4.75
CA ASP A 47 -4.01 -32.63 4.29
C ASP A 47 -3.27 -31.63 3.37
N ASP A 48 -3.87 -30.45 3.12
CA ASP A 48 -3.33 -29.48 2.16
C ASP A 48 -3.65 -28.04 2.58
N VAL A 49 -2.87 -27.11 2.06
CA VAL A 49 -3.05 -25.65 2.20
C VAL A 49 -3.16 -25.04 0.81
N PHE A 50 -4.01 -24.04 0.68
CA PHE A 50 -4.04 -23.16 -0.46
C PHE A 50 -4.03 -21.70 -0.01
N ILE A 51 -3.06 -20.94 -0.48
CA ILE A 51 -2.89 -19.51 -0.18
C ILE A 51 -3.38 -18.72 -1.38
N GLN A 52 -4.50 -18.03 -1.24
CA GLN A 52 -5.12 -17.23 -2.30
C GLN A 52 -4.81 -15.76 -2.11
N SER A 53 -4.33 -15.09 -3.16
CA SER A 53 -4.15 -13.64 -3.17
C SER A 53 -5.47 -12.88 -3.24
N ARG A 54 -5.39 -11.55 -3.06
CA ARG A 54 -6.50 -10.62 -3.28
C ARG A 54 -7.14 -10.77 -4.68
N ASP A 55 -6.33 -11.03 -5.69
CA ASP A 55 -6.76 -11.18 -7.09
C ASP A 55 -7.08 -12.64 -7.45
N LEU A 56 -7.40 -13.45 -6.47
CA LEU A 56 -7.80 -14.86 -6.56
C LEU A 56 -6.72 -15.80 -7.15
N ARG A 57 -5.46 -15.37 -7.17
CA ARG A 57 -4.34 -16.15 -7.70
C ARG A 57 -3.61 -16.90 -6.59
N PRO A 58 -3.02 -18.08 -6.89
CA PRO A 58 -2.24 -18.82 -5.89
C PRO A 58 -0.96 -18.09 -5.50
N LEU A 59 -0.65 -18.06 -4.20
CA LEU A 59 0.57 -17.51 -3.62
C LEU A 59 1.53 -18.59 -3.10
N ASP A 60 1.12 -19.84 -3.01
CA ASP A 60 1.88 -20.94 -2.40
C ASP A 60 3.33 -21.01 -2.91
N ARG A 61 3.54 -20.91 -4.22
CA ARG A 61 4.88 -20.99 -4.83
C ARG A 61 5.83 -19.87 -4.39
N TYR A 62 5.29 -18.73 -3.93
CA TYR A 62 6.07 -17.58 -3.54
C TYR A 62 6.38 -17.55 -2.04
N PHE A 63 5.64 -18.33 -1.25
CA PHE A 63 5.76 -18.42 0.21
C PHE A 63 5.78 -19.87 0.68
N PRO A 64 6.74 -20.70 0.22
CA PRO A 64 6.81 -22.11 0.60
C PRO A 64 6.95 -22.31 2.11
N GLU A 65 7.68 -21.43 2.81
CA GLU A 65 7.84 -21.46 4.25
C GLU A 65 6.53 -21.25 5.01
N LEU A 66 5.63 -20.39 4.49
CA LEU A 66 4.31 -20.20 5.10
C LEU A 66 3.38 -21.37 4.82
N HIS A 67 3.48 -21.99 3.64
CA HIS A 67 2.72 -23.19 3.32
C HIS A 67 2.97 -24.30 4.35
N GLU A 68 4.24 -24.59 4.65
CA GLU A 68 4.66 -25.56 5.66
C GLU A 68 4.16 -25.18 7.06
N VAL A 69 4.31 -23.92 7.45
CA VAL A 69 3.86 -23.40 8.75
C VAL A 69 2.34 -23.51 8.91
N PHE A 70 1.57 -23.24 7.86
CA PHE A 70 0.11 -23.40 7.92
C PHE A 70 -0.30 -24.86 8.06
N LEU A 71 0.38 -25.78 7.37
CA LEU A 71 0.16 -27.22 7.52
C LEU A 71 0.42 -27.69 8.95
N GLU A 72 1.49 -27.20 9.56
CA GLU A 72 1.92 -27.59 10.91
C GLU A 72 1.02 -26.99 12.01
N ARG A 73 0.64 -25.71 11.88
CA ARG A 73 0.13 -24.90 13.00
C ARG A 73 -1.35 -24.56 12.93
N LEU A 74 -1.97 -24.59 11.76
CA LEU A 74 -3.40 -24.41 11.65
C LEU A 74 -4.12 -25.76 11.68
N PRO A 75 -5.21 -25.90 12.45
CA PRO A 75 -6.02 -27.11 12.40
C PRO A 75 -6.68 -27.27 11.02
N GLY A 76 -6.94 -28.52 10.62
CA GLY A 76 -7.67 -28.80 9.38
C GLY A 76 -9.12 -28.30 9.45
N GLY A 77 -9.65 -27.87 8.29
CA GLY A 77 -11.01 -27.35 8.18
C GLY A 77 -11.15 -25.85 8.48
N VAL A 78 -10.04 -25.11 8.49
CA VAL A 78 -10.01 -23.67 8.80
C VAL A 78 -9.81 -22.85 7.54
N VAL A 79 -10.52 -21.72 7.43
CA VAL A 79 -10.31 -20.70 6.42
C VAL A 79 -10.09 -19.36 7.10
N VAL A 80 -8.89 -18.79 6.93
CA VAL A 80 -8.46 -17.56 7.62
C VAL A 80 -8.12 -16.50 6.59
N ASP A 81 -8.58 -15.27 6.80
CA ASP A 81 -8.25 -14.11 6.01
C ASP A 81 -7.22 -13.26 6.77
N GLY A 82 -6.17 -12.82 6.08
CA GLY A 82 -5.05 -12.12 6.71
C GLY A 82 -4.15 -11.41 5.70
N GLU A 83 -3.01 -10.98 6.20
CA GLU A 83 -1.97 -10.31 5.43
C GLU A 83 -0.64 -11.06 5.57
N ILE A 84 0.01 -11.37 4.45
CA ILE A 84 1.40 -11.82 4.43
C ILE A 84 2.27 -10.58 4.53
N VAL A 85 3.15 -10.55 5.53
CA VAL A 85 4.05 -9.42 5.81
C VAL A 85 5.49 -9.89 5.90
N MET A 86 6.44 -8.97 5.76
CA MET A 86 7.86 -9.24 5.98
C MET A 86 8.36 -8.40 7.16
N PRO A 87 8.37 -8.96 8.38
CA PRO A 87 8.84 -8.24 9.56
C PRO A 87 10.37 -8.12 9.54
N THR A 88 10.85 -6.93 9.87
CA THR A 88 12.25 -6.63 10.09
C THR A 88 12.46 -6.01 11.48
N LYS A 89 13.72 -5.73 11.84
CA LYS A 89 14.03 -4.98 13.09
C LYS A 89 13.49 -3.53 13.06
N HIS A 90 13.25 -2.99 11.87
CA HIS A 90 12.87 -1.59 11.67
C HIS A 90 11.41 -1.41 11.21
N GLY A 91 10.60 -2.46 11.27
CA GLY A 91 9.21 -2.44 10.80
C GLY A 91 8.95 -3.44 9.68
N LEU A 92 7.95 -3.18 8.84
CA LEU A 92 7.60 -4.02 7.71
C LEU A 92 8.39 -3.63 6.45
N ASP A 93 8.95 -4.63 5.76
CA ASP A 93 9.65 -4.45 4.48
C ASP A 93 8.77 -4.92 3.31
N PHE A 94 7.97 -4.00 2.77
CA PHE A 94 7.14 -4.29 1.60
C PHE A 94 7.97 -4.49 0.33
N GLY A 95 9.08 -3.78 0.17
CA GLY A 95 9.98 -3.93 -0.98
C GLY A 95 10.57 -5.34 -1.04
N GLY A 96 11.07 -5.85 0.09
CA GLY A 96 11.54 -7.23 0.24
C GLY A 96 10.43 -8.24 -0.05
N LEU A 97 9.20 -7.96 0.39
CA LEU A 97 8.04 -8.81 0.10
C LEU A 97 7.73 -8.88 -1.40
N GLN A 98 7.80 -7.75 -2.12
CA GLN A 98 7.60 -7.71 -3.57
C GLN A 98 8.66 -8.53 -4.34
N MET A 99 9.89 -8.59 -3.85
CA MET A 99 10.95 -9.40 -4.48
C MET A 99 10.66 -10.91 -4.45
N ARG A 100 9.72 -11.37 -3.61
CA ARG A 100 9.27 -12.77 -3.56
C ARG A 100 8.48 -13.17 -4.81
N LEU A 101 7.83 -12.23 -5.49
CA LEU A 101 7.09 -12.48 -6.73
C LEU A 101 8.05 -12.66 -7.92
N HIS A 102 8.78 -13.78 -7.93
CA HIS A 102 9.78 -14.06 -8.92
C HIS A 102 9.51 -15.40 -9.66
N PRO A 103 9.76 -15.49 -10.98
CA PRO A 103 9.51 -16.72 -11.74
C PRO A 103 10.43 -17.89 -11.36
N ALA A 104 11.69 -17.62 -10.96
CA ALA A 104 12.66 -18.65 -10.60
C ALA A 104 12.42 -19.18 -9.17
N ALA A 105 12.08 -20.46 -9.05
CA ALA A 105 11.83 -21.13 -7.77
C ALA A 105 13.06 -21.13 -6.83
N SER A 106 14.28 -21.28 -7.39
CA SER A 106 15.52 -21.25 -6.63
C SER A 106 15.75 -19.91 -5.91
N ARG A 107 15.42 -18.78 -6.57
CA ARG A 107 15.49 -17.45 -5.95
C ARG A 107 14.45 -17.31 -4.85
N VAL A 108 13.22 -17.76 -5.08
CA VAL A 108 12.17 -17.76 -4.05
C VAL A 108 12.61 -18.58 -2.83
N ALA A 109 13.12 -19.79 -3.02
CA ALA A 109 13.60 -20.64 -1.94
C ALA A 109 14.77 -19.99 -1.14
N LYS A 110 15.71 -19.32 -1.83
CA LYS A 110 16.79 -18.56 -1.19
C LYS A 110 16.25 -17.43 -0.32
N LEU A 111 15.32 -16.63 -0.86
CA LEU A 111 14.70 -15.51 -0.13
C LEU A 111 13.84 -16.00 1.04
N ALA A 112 13.10 -17.11 0.88
CA ALA A 112 12.30 -17.72 1.94
C ALA A 112 13.13 -18.09 3.17
N LYS A 113 14.38 -18.50 2.97
CA LYS A 113 15.32 -18.81 4.06
C LYS A 113 16.00 -17.57 4.65
N ALA A 114 16.37 -16.61 3.79
CA ALA A 114 17.11 -15.43 4.22
C ALA A 114 16.21 -14.40 4.93
N THR A 115 14.99 -14.19 4.44
CA THR A 115 14.03 -13.21 4.94
C THR A 115 12.63 -13.85 4.95
N PRO A 116 12.34 -14.73 5.93
CA PRO A 116 11.08 -15.44 5.99
C PRO A 116 9.91 -14.48 6.21
N ALA A 117 8.81 -14.74 5.53
CA ALA A 117 7.58 -14.00 5.71
C ALA A 117 6.82 -14.45 6.96
N ALA A 118 5.92 -13.61 7.42
CA ALA A 118 4.97 -13.89 8.49
C ALA A 118 3.53 -13.68 7.99
N PHE A 119 2.56 -14.19 8.71
CA PHE A 119 1.15 -14.02 8.41
C PHE A 119 0.42 -13.42 9.60
N VAL A 120 -0.39 -12.39 9.36
CA VAL A 120 -1.20 -11.72 10.36
C VAL A 120 -2.67 -11.96 10.04
N ALA A 121 -3.34 -12.78 10.85
CA ALA A 121 -4.75 -13.08 10.72
C ALA A 121 -5.62 -11.96 11.27
N PHE A 122 -6.72 -11.64 10.59
CA PHE A 122 -7.67 -10.61 11.02
C PHE A 122 -9.14 -10.95 10.75
N ASP A 123 -9.45 -12.09 10.10
CA ASP A 123 -10.80 -12.62 10.00
C ASP A 123 -10.80 -14.16 9.90
N LEU A 124 -11.91 -14.77 10.27
CA LEU A 124 -12.10 -16.22 10.24
C LEU A 124 -13.37 -16.54 9.46
N LEU A 125 -13.23 -17.27 8.36
CA LEU A 125 -14.33 -17.56 7.44
C LEU A 125 -14.91 -18.96 7.63
N ALA A 126 -14.12 -19.90 8.16
CA ALA A 126 -14.58 -21.24 8.49
C ALA A 126 -13.74 -21.84 9.62
N VAL A 127 -14.37 -22.63 10.49
CA VAL A 127 -13.74 -23.43 11.55
C VAL A 127 -14.68 -24.56 11.97
N ASP A 128 -14.13 -25.69 12.41
CA ASP A 128 -14.87 -26.84 12.93
C ASP A 128 -15.96 -27.32 11.96
N GLY A 129 -15.69 -27.31 10.65
CA GLY A 129 -16.62 -27.76 9.63
C GLY A 129 -17.80 -26.82 9.36
N LYS A 130 -17.77 -25.59 9.86
CA LYS A 130 -18.83 -24.58 9.70
C LYS A 130 -18.33 -23.34 8.97
N SER A 131 -19.14 -22.82 8.05
CA SER A 131 -18.96 -21.48 7.49
C SER A 131 -19.33 -20.43 8.54
N LEU A 132 -18.54 -19.37 8.62
CA LEU A 132 -18.79 -18.22 9.48
C LEU A 132 -19.10 -16.94 8.67
N ILE A 133 -19.22 -17.04 7.35
CA ILE A 133 -19.40 -15.89 6.46
C ILE A 133 -20.61 -15.05 6.87
N ASP A 134 -21.70 -15.67 7.27
CA ASP A 134 -22.95 -15.00 7.66
C ASP A 134 -22.97 -14.56 9.13
N GLU A 135 -21.97 -14.96 9.93
CA GLU A 135 -21.88 -14.54 11.34
C GLU A 135 -21.40 -13.07 11.45
N PRO A 136 -21.82 -12.34 12.50
CA PRO A 136 -21.33 -10.99 12.78
C PRO A 136 -19.80 -10.95 12.93
N GLN A 137 -19.17 -9.84 12.54
CA GLN A 137 -17.71 -9.63 12.63
C GLN A 137 -17.19 -9.89 14.07
N ARG A 138 -17.90 -9.41 15.10
CA ARG A 138 -17.52 -9.61 16.50
C ARG A 138 -17.45 -11.08 16.89
N ASP A 139 -18.33 -11.91 16.35
CA ASP A 139 -18.41 -13.33 16.68
C ASP A 139 -17.31 -14.12 15.93
N ARG A 140 -17.06 -13.78 14.67
CA ARG A 140 -15.92 -14.31 13.92
C ARG A 140 -14.59 -13.92 14.58
N ARG A 141 -14.47 -12.68 15.07
CA ARG A 141 -13.30 -12.21 15.82
C ARG A 141 -13.09 -13.00 17.11
N ALA A 142 -14.10 -13.22 17.91
CA ALA A 142 -14.00 -13.99 19.14
C ALA A 142 -13.53 -15.44 18.88
N ARG A 143 -14.02 -16.06 17.79
CA ARG A 143 -13.56 -17.40 17.37
C ARG A 143 -12.11 -17.38 16.88
N LEU A 144 -11.71 -16.34 16.14
CA LEU A 144 -10.33 -16.16 15.68
C LEU A 144 -9.37 -16.03 16.88
N GLU A 145 -9.73 -15.23 17.88
CA GLU A 145 -8.94 -15.08 19.11
C GLU A 145 -8.79 -16.42 19.87
N LYS A 146 -9.89 -17.18 19.96
CA LYS A 146 -9.85 -18.52 20.56
C LYS A 146 -8.91 -19.47 19.80
N LEU A 147 -8.95 -19.44 18.46
CA LEU A 147 -8.08 -20.23 17.60
C LEU A 147 -6.61 -19.85 17.82
N PHE A 148 -6.31 -18.55 17.85
CA PHE A 148 -4.93 -18.05 17.93
C PHE A 148 -4.30 -18.13 19.33
N LYS A 149 -5.04 -18.43 20.39
CA LYS A 149 -4.47 -18.63 21.75
C LYS A 149 -3.32 -19.65 21.79
N LYS A 150 -3.36 -20.67 20.94
CA LYS A 150 -2.37 -21.76 20.88
C LYS A 150 -1.40 -21.64 19.70
N ILE A 151 -1.65 -20.72 18.77
CA ILE A 151 -0.81 -20.54 17.58
C ILE A 151 0.38 -19.63 17.93
N ARG A 152 1.53 -19.90 17.34
CA ARG A 152 2.81 -19.23 17.62
C ARG A 152 3.40 -18.62 16.34
N ARG A 153 4.37 -17.72 16.51
CA ARG A 153 5.18 -17.13 15.42
C ARG A 153 5.61 -18.21 14.43
N PRO A 154 5.58 -17.90 13.11
CA PRO A 154 5.35 -16.60 12.46
C PRO A 154 3.89 -16.31 12.10
N LEU A 155 2.91 -17.00 12.71
CA LEU A 155 1.49 -16.69 12.58
C LEU A 155 1.06 -15.79 13.74
N TYR A 156 0.51 -14.64 13.42
CA TYR A 156 0.09 -13.62 14.39
C TYR A 156 -1.39 -13.34 14.28
N LEU A 157 -1.99 -12.93 15.37
CA LEU A 157 -3.31 -12.31 15.39
C LEU A 157 -3.14 -10.80 15.37
N THR A 158 -3.86 -10.09 14.50
CA THR A 158 -3.88 -8.64 14.52
C THR A 158 -4.40 -8.09 15.85
N PRO A 159 -3.81 -7.05 16.44
CA PRO A 159 -4.41 -6.33 17.56
C PRO A 159 -5.79 -5.79 17.18
N MET A 160 -6.67 -5.67 18.16
CA MET A 160 -8.00 -5.11 17.96
C MET A 160 -8.40 -4.28 19.18
N THR A 161 -9.07 -3.16 18.92
CA THR A 161 -9.72 -2.35 19.96
C THR A 161 -11.13 -1.95 19.53
N ARG A 162 -11.98 -1.66 20.50
CA ARG A 162 -13.27 -0.99 20.29
C ARG A 162 -13.22 0.48 20.67
N ASP A 163 -12.13 0.87 21.31
CA ASP A 163 -11.89 2.23 21.71
C ASP A 163 -11.35 3.04 20.53
N ARG A 164 -12.09 4.10 20.18
CA ARG A 164 -11.75 4.99 19.06
C ARG A 164 -10.44 5.75 19.32
N ASP A 165 -10.20 6.18 20.56
CA ASP A 165 -9.03 6.99 20.87
C ASP A 165 -7.75 6.15 20.80
N VAL A 166 -7.83 4.87 21.17
CA VAL A 166 -6.76 3.90 20.95
C VAL A 166 -6.50 3.71 19.45
N ALA A 167 -7.56 3.64 18.63
CA ALA A 167 -7.41 3.50 17.19
C ALA A 167 -6.78 4.76 16.55
N VAL A 168 -7.10 5.96 17.05
CA VAL A 168 -6.46 7.21 16.64
C VAL A 168 -4.98 7.25 17.03
N ASP A 169 -4.65 6.79 18.23
CA ASP A 169 -3.26 6.64 18.67
C ASP A 169 -2.47 5.65 17.78
N TRP A 170 -3.07 4.52 17.41
CA TRP A 170 -2.46 3.59 16.47
C TRP A 170 -2.22 4.21 15.09
N LEU A 171 -3.15 5.02 14.60
CA LEU A 171 -2.98 5.72 13.34
C LEU A 171 -1.71 6.58 13.33
N GLN A 172 -1.39 7.22 14.45
CA GLN A 172 -0.22 8.08 14.60
C GLN A 172 1.08 7.29 14.81
N ARG A 173 1.08 6.27 15.67
CA ARG A 173 2.30 5.58 16.10
C ARG A 173 2.73 4.45 15.18
N PHE A 174 1.77 3.67 14.68
CA PHE A 174 2.09 2.43 13.99
C PHE A 174 2.66 2.64 12.59
N GLU A 175 2.55 3.82 12.05
CA GLU A 175 3.23 4.20 10.81
C GLU A 175 4.75 4.02 10.93
N GLY A 176 5.34 4.33 12.09
CA GLY A 176 6.77 4.11 12.36
C GLY A 176 7.20 2.64 12.34
N ALA A 177 6.24 1.71 12.43
CA ALA A 177 6.46 0.27 12.23
C ALA A 177 6.15 -0.20 10.79
N GLY A 178 5.85 0.71 9.87
CA GLY A 178 5.54 0.40 8.47
C GLY A 178 4.08 -0.03 8.23
N LEU A 179 3.16 0.32 9.12
CA LEU A 179 1.73 0.08 8.92
C LEU A 179 1.07 1.26 8.18
N ASP A 180 0.03 0.98 7.41
CA ASP A 180 -0.56 1.90 6.43
C ASP A 180 -1.85 2.58 6.95
N GLY A 181 -2.09 2.56 8.26
CA GLY A 181 -3.25 3.18 8.89
C GLY A 181 -4.07 2.27 9.79
N VAL A 182 -5.39 2.46 9.80
CA VAL A 182 -6.36 1.71 10.61
C VAL A 182 -7.50 1.20 9.73
N ILE A 183 -8.00 0.01 10.02
CA ILE A 183 -9.23 -0.55 9.45
C ILE A 183 -10.32 -0.50 10.52
N ALA A 184 -11.49 0.04 10.17
CA ALA A 184 -12.69 -0.02 11.01
C ALA A 184 -13.69 -1.00 10.38
N LYS A 185 -14.03 -2.05 11.13
CA LYS A 185 -14.96 -3.11 10.73
C LYS A 185 -16.24 -2.97 11.52
N PRO A 186 -17.44 -2.82 10.89
CA PRO A 186 -18.70 -2.82 11.61
C PRO A 186 -18.86 -4.15 12.38
N ALA A 187 -19.05 -4.09 13.70
CA ALA A 187 -19.03 -5.26 14.59
C ALA A 187 -20.16 -6.26 14.30
N THR A 188 -21.27 -5.78 13.75
CA THR A 188 -22.46 -6.59 13.42
C THR A 188 -22.49 -7.10 11.98
N ALA A 189 -21.54 -6.68 11.13
CA ALA A 189 -21.56 -7.04 9.72
C ALA A 189 -21.15 -8.50 9.48
N ALA A 190 -21.85 -9.19 8.59
CA ALA A 190 -21.42 -10.42 7.98
C ALA A 190 -20.18 -10.19 7.10
N TYR A 191 -19.45 -11.24 6.75
CA TYR A 191 -18.40 -11.15 5.75
C TYR A 191 -19.03 -11.01 4.36
N GLN A 192 -18.70 -9.95 3.65
CA GLN A 192 -19.31 -9.62 2.35
C GLN A 192 -18.25 -9.73 1.23
N PRO A 193 -18.13 -10.90 0.58
CA PRO A 193 -17.14 -11.10 -0.47
C PRO A 193 -17.23 -10.05 -1.58
N GLY A 194 -16.09 -9.49 -1.97
CA GLY A 194 -16.00 -8.48 -3.04
C GLY A 194 -16.57 -7.10 -2.71
N LYS A 195 -17.28 -6.92 -1.57
CA LYS A 195 -17.91 -5.65 -1.21
C LYS A 195 -17.00 -4.77 -0.35
N ARG A 196 -17.15 -3.45 -0.49
CA ARG A 196 -16.45 -2.44 0.33
C ARG A 196 -17.25 -2.16 1.61
N ALA A 197 -17.30 -3.15 2.51
CA ALA A 197 -18.10 -3.12 3.73
C ALA A 197 -17.34 -2.65 4.98
N MET A 198 -16.03 -2.41 4.86
CA MET A 198 -15.17 -1.85 5.91
C MET A 198 -14.74 -0.43 5.55
N PHE A 199 -14.10 0.25 6.51
CA PHE A 199 -13.46 1.54 6.28
C PHE A 199 -11.96 1.42 6.48
N LYS A 200 -11.17 2.09 5.64
CA LYS A 200 -9.73 2.26 5.81
C LYS A 200 -9.42 3.73 6.00
N ILE A 201 -8.76 4.02 7.08
CA ILE A 201 -8.27 5.35 7.44
C ILE A 201 -6.75 5.30 7.28
N LYS A 202 -6.23 6.19 6.45
CA LYS A 202 -4.79 6.33 6.25
C LYS A 202 -4.29 7.63 6.82
N HIS A 203 -3.04 7.68 7.19
CA HIS A 203 -2.40 8.96 7.49
C HIS A 203 -2.42 9.83 6.23
N VAL A 204 -2.77 11.09 6.40
CA VAL A 204 -2.84 12.05 5.30
C VAL A 204 -1.86 13.15 5.59
N ARG A 205 -0.91 13.31 4.68
CA ARG A 205 0.08 14.38 4.69
C ARG A 205 -0.05 15.23 3.47
N THR A 206 0.40 16.46 3.57
CA THR A 206 0.55 17.33 2.41
C THR A 206 2.01 17.74 2.24
N ALA A 207 2.39 18.00 1.00
CA ALA A 207 3.69 18.57 0.67
C ALA A 207 3.52 19.59 -0.45
N ASP A 208 4.33 20.64 -0.39
CA ASP A 208 4.47 21.60 -1.48
C ASP A 208 5.57 21.11 -2.43
N CYS A 209 5.21 20.82 -3.67
CA CYS A 209 6.12 20.28 -4.66
C CYS A 209 6.29 21.24 -5.83
N VAL A 210 7.51 21.31 -6.32
CA VAL A 210 7.80 21.97 -7.59
C VAL A 210 7.24 21.17 -8.75
N VAL A 211 6.57 21.83 -9.69
CA VAL A 211 6.16 21.23 -10.96
C VAL A 211 7.22 21.52 -12.01
N ALA A 212 8.01 20.52 -12.33
CA ALA A 212 9.16 20.65 -13.24
C ALA A 212 8.86 20.19 -14.67
N GLY A 213 7.75 19.51 -14.90
CA GLY A 213 7.35 19.02 -16.21
C GLY A 213 6.02 18.32 -16.19
N PHE A 214 5.60 17.81 -17.34
CA PHE A 214 4.39 17.00 -17.44
C PHE A 214 4.52 15.94 -18.54
N ARG A 215 3.65 14.94 -18.50
CA ARG A 215 3.48 13.97 -19.59
C ARG A 215 2.15 14.16 -20.27
N TRP A 216 2.11 13.88 -21.55
CA TRP A 216 0.87 13.87 -22.31
C TRP A 216 -0.02 12.68 -21.92
N HIS A 217 -1.31 12.89 -21.99
CA HIS A 217 -2.27 11.81 -21.84
C HIS A 217 -2.31 10.96 -23.13
N LYS A 218 -2.61 9.67 -22.99
CA LYS A 218 -2.71 8.76 -24.14
C LYS A 218 -3.74 9.16 -25.21
N SER A 219 -4.67 10.08 -24.89
CA SER A 219 -5.68 10.58 -25.82
C SER A 219 -5.16 11.64 -26.78
N GLY A 220 -3.97 12.21 -26.56
CA GLY A 220 -3.38 13.20 -27.45
C GLY A 220 -2.66 14.35 -26.73
N LYS A 221 -2.01 15.22 -27.53
CA LYS A 221 -1.23 16.38 -27.07
C LYS A 221 -2.08 17.62 -26.72
N ASP A 222 -3.37 17.49 -26.57
CA ASP A 222 -4.28 18.51 -26.05
C ASP A 222 -4.68 18.28 -24.60
N THR A 223 -4.19 17.17 -24.02
CA THR A 223 -4.64 16.66 -22.73
C THR A 223 -3.44 16.23 -21.89
N LEU A 224 -3.29 16.81 -20.69
CA LEU A 224 -2.23 16.49 -19.76
C LEU A 224 -2.45 15.11 -19.12
N GLY A 225 -1.42 14.29 -19.09
CA GLY A 225 -1.44 12.97 -18.44
C GLY A 225 -1.12 13.05 -16.95
N SER A 226 0.05 13.57 -16.62
CA SER A 226 0.54 13.71 -15.25
C SER A 226 1.50 14.89 -15.11
N LEU A 227 1.55 15.51 -13.93
CA LEU A 227 2.59 16.47 -13.57
C LEU A 227 3.77 15.73 -12.92
N LEU A 228 4.99 16.15 -13.24
CA LEU A 228 6.22 15.65 -12.64
C LEU A 228 6.60 16.56 -11.47
N LEU A 229 6.81 15.96 -10.32
CA LEU A 229 7.00 16.65 -9.05
C LEU A 229 8.45 16.54 -8.58
N GLY A 230 8.95 17.63 -8.01
CA GLY A 230 10.29 17.72 -7.44
C GLY A 230 10.31 18.33 -6.06
N LEU A 231 11.31 17.92 -5.27
CA LEU A 231 11.72 18.54 -4.01
C LEU A 231 13.22 18.81 -4.05
N TYR A 232 13.66 19.91 -3.46
CA TYR A 232 15.08 20.23 -3.31
C TYR A 232 15.67 19.45 -2.13
N ASP A 233 16.82 18.84 -2.35
CA ASP A 233 17.64 18.24 -1.30
C ASP A 233 18.49 19.30 -0.57
N ASP A 234 19.32 18.86 0.37
CA ASP A 234 20.18 19.75 1.17
C ASP A 234 21.31 20.36 0.36
N GLU A 235 21.70 19.75 -0.76
CA GLU A 235 22.68 20.25 -1.72
C GLU A 235 22.07 21.25 -2.72
N GLY A 236 20.76 21.49 -2.65
CA GLY A 236 20.03 22.39 -3.53
C GLY A 236 19.72 21.79 -4.91
N THR A 237 19.83 20.47 -5.05
CA THR A 237 19.46 19.74 -6.27
C THR A 237 17.98 19.40 -6.26
N LEU A 238 17.28 19.65 -7.36
CA LEU A 238 15.86 19.28 -7.50
C LEU A 238 15.76 17.79 -7.84
N GLN A 239 15.32 17.00 -6.86
CA GLN A 239 15.11 15.56 -7.02
C GLN A 239 13.69 15.27 -7.54
N HIS A 240 13.55 14.29 -8.45
CA HIS A 240 12.25 13.83 -8.92
C HIS A 240 11.60 12.91 -7.87
N VAL A 241 10.51 13.35 -7.25
CA VAL A 241 9.86 12.64 -6.13
C VAL A 241 8.61 11.86 -6.51
N GLY A 242 8.09 12.06 -7.72
CA GLY A 242 6.90 11.33 -8.18
C GLY A 242 6.08 12.09 -9.21
N VAL A 243 4.90 11.55 -9.51
CA VAL A 243 3.97 12.15 -10.46
C VAL A 243 2.55 12.20 -9.88
N THR A 244 1.82 13.27 -10.16
CA THR A 244 0.38 13.33 -9.87
C THR A 244 -0.44 13.26 -11.16
N SER A 245 -1.47 12.44 -11.18
CA SER A 245 -2.24 12.15 -12.41
C SER A 245 -3.75 12.03 -12.21
N ALA A 246 -4.25 12.19 -10.98
CA ALA A 246 -5.66 12.05 -10.64
C ALA A 246 -6.46 13.32 -11.01
N PHE A 247 -6.54 13.62 -12.30
CA PHE A 247 -7.26 14.79 -12.83
C PHE A 247 -8.50 14.38 -13.62
N THR A 248 -9.55 15.19 -13.55
CA THR A 248 -10.68 15.07 -14.47
C THR A 248 -10.27 15.47 -15.88
N MET A 249 -10.98 15.01 -16.91
CA MET A 249 -10.68 15.37 -18.30
C MET A 249 -10.74 16.89 -18.54
N ALA A 250 -11.67 17.59 -17.92
CA ALA A 250 -11.76 19.04 -17.98
C ALA A 250 -10.51 19.71 -17.41
N MET A 251 -10.06 19.29 -16.23
CA MET A 251 -8.87 19.82 -15.58
C MET A 251 -7.59 19.53 -16.39
N ARG A 252 -7.49 18.34 -17.02
CA ARG A 252 -6.36 18.00 -17.91
C ARG A 252 -6.18 18.98 -19.06
N LYS A 253 -7.30 19.37 -19.70
CA LYS A 253 -7.28 20.36 -20.81
C LYS A 253 -7.00 21.78 -20.31
N GLN A 254 -7.51 22.13 -19.14
CA GLN A 254 -7.23 23.40 -18.49
C GLN A 254 -5.75 23.55 -18.16
N LEU A 255 -5.14 22.53 -17.52
CA LEU A 255 -3.73 22.51 -17.14
C LEU A 255 -2.79 22.69 -18.36
N VAL A 256 -3.11 22.12 -19.52
CA VAL A 256 -2.32 22.34 -20.75
C VAL A 256 -2.27 23.82 -21.10
N LYS A 257 -3.39 24.54 -21.03
CA LYS A 257 -3.46 25.97 -21.31
C LYS A 257 -2.71 26.80 -20.27
N GLU A 258 -2.88 26.49 -18.99
CA GLU A 258 -2.23 27.19 -17.88
C GLU A 258 -0.70 27.04 -17.91
N LEU A 259 -0.22 25.87 -18.32
CA LEU A 259 1.21 25.55 -18.33
C LEU A 259 1.90 25.89 -19.66
N ALA A 260 1.16 26.21 -20.71
CA ALA A 260 1.72 26.53 -22.03
C ALA A 260 2.79 27.64 -22.00
N PRO A 261 2.65 28.76 -21.27
CA PRO A 261 3.69 29.79 -21.19
C PRO A 261 5.01 29.31 -20.58
N LEU A 262 4.95 28.29 -19.71
CA LEU A 262 6.14 27.76 -19.01
C LEU A 262 6.96 26.78 -19.87
N ARG A 263 6.48 26.40 -21.05
CA ARG A 263 7.19 25.52 -21.98
C ARG A 263 8.27 26.28 -22.79
N LYS A 264 8.07 27.59 -22.98
CA LYS A 264 9.02 28.40 -23.73
C LYS A 264 10.36 28.45 -23.02
N ASP A 265 11.44 28.08 -23.72
CA ASP A 265 12.82 28.09 -23.25
C ASP A 265 13.05 27.25 -21.97
N ALA A 266 12.16 26.28 -21.68
CA ALA A 266 12.13 25.54 -20.43
C ALA A 266 13.43 24.76 -20.15
N LEU A 267 14.11 24.25 -21.17
CA LEU A 267 15.36 23.49 -21.03
C LEU A 267 16.60 24.31 -20.78
N GLN A 268 16.60 25.63 -21.06
CA GLN A 268 17.83 26.44 -20.98
C GLN A 268 18.51 26.38 -19.61
N HIS A 269 17.75 26.43 -18.55
CA HIS A 269 18.22 26.37 -17.15
C HIS A 269 17.48 25.30 -16.32
N HIS A 270 16.99 24.26 -16.98
CA HIS A 270 16.19 23.24 -16.29
C HIS A 270 17.09 22.36 -15.42
N PRO A 271 16.74 22.14 -14.13
CA PRO A 271 17.54 21.29 -13.24
C PRO A 271 17.70 19.84 -13.74
N TRP A 272 16.74 19.36 -14.53
CA TRP A 272 16.75 18.02 -15.13
C TRP A 272 17.17 17.98 -16.59
N ARG A 273 17.92 18.99 -17.05
CA ARG A 273 18.36 19.07 -18.45
C ARG A 273 19.17 17.85 -18.89
N GLU A 274 20.15 17.46 -18.06
CA GLU A 274 20.98 16.29 -18.35
C GLU A 274 20.16 14.99 -18.37
N TRP A 275 19.06 14.94 -17.62
CA TRP A 275 18.16 13.80 -17.60
C TRP A 275 17.18 13.77 -18.79
N ALA A 276 16.89 14.92 -19.38
CA ALA A 276 16.09 14.98 -20.60
C ALA A 276 16.84 14.40 -21.80
N ASP A 277 18.17 14.57 -21.82
CA ASP A 277 19.04 14.07 -22.89
C ASP A 277 19.42 12.59 -22.68
N ALA A 278 19.50 12.13 -21.44
CA ALA A 278 19.82 10.74 -21.05
C ALA A 278 18.58 9.84 -21.01
N GLN A 279 17.93 9.65 -22.15
CA GLN A 279 16.75 8.77 -22.22
C GLN A 279 17.12 7.31 -21.90
N GLY A 280 16.82 6.86 -20.69
CA GLY A 280 16.55 5.45 -20.42
C GLY A 280 17.51 4.64 -19.58
N GLU A 281 18.62 5.15 -19.02
CA GLU A 281 19.61 4.27 -18.34
C GLU A 281 19.49 4.15 -16.82
N SER A 282 18.76 5.00 -16.11
CA SER A 282 18.56 4.82 -14.66
C SER A 282 17.11 5.02 -14.24
N GLY A 283 16.57 4.11 -13.45
CA GLY A 283 15.19 4.14 -12.93
C GLY A 283 14.86 5.30 -11.99
N ARG A 284 15.79 6.23 -11.75
CA ARG A 284 15.63 7.40 -10.88
C ARG A 284 15.30 8.69 -11.62
N MET A 285 15.41 8.72 -12.94
CA MET A 285 15.21 9.91 -13.77
C MET A 285 13.77 10.07 -14.23
N PRO A 286 13.28 11.31 -14.49
CA PRO A 286 12.07 11.53 -15.26
C PRO A 286 12.22 10.84 -16.62
N GLY A 287 11.40 9.84 -16.91
CA GLY A 287 11.53 9.01 -18.12
C GLY A 287 12.11 7.62 -17.88
N GLY A 288 12.78 7.37 -16.75
CA GLY A 288 13.31 6.04 -16.41
C GLY A 288 12.20 4.98 -16.28
N GLN A 289 12.39 3.82 -16.93
CA GLN A 289 11.44 2.71 -16.85
C GLN A 289 11.58 1.92 -15.55
N SER A 290 10.46 1.61 -14.92
CA SER A 290 10.37 0.65 -13.82
C SER A 290 9.67 -0.62 -14.29
N ARG A 291 9.67 -1.69 -13.47
CA ARG A 291 8.89 -2.91 -13.76
C ARG A 291 7.41 -2.63 -14.04
N TRP A 292 6.85 -1.59 -13.43
CA TRP A 292 5.45 -1.19 -13.54
C TRP A 292 5.16 -0.29 -14.73
N SER A 293 6.19 0.26 -15.34
CA SER A 293 6.11 1.16 -16.50
C SER A 293 6.73 0.57 -17.76
N ALA A 294 7.13 -0.69 -17.74
CA ALA A 294 7.69 -1.38 -18.91
C ALA A 294 6.72 -1.30 -20.11
N GLY A 295 7.23 -0.82 -21.24
CA GLY A 295 6.44 -0.64 -22.47
C GLY A 295 5.57 0.62 -22.52
N LYS A 296 5.61 1.50 -21.51
CA LYS A 296 4.91 2.80 -21.53
C LYS A 296 5.84 3.88 -22.08
N ASP A 297 5.27 4.80 -22.87
CA ASP A 297 5.96 6.04 -23.23
C ASP A 297 6.06 6.92 -21.97
N LEU A 298 7.28 7.15 -21.51
CA LEU A 298 7.61 7.99 -20.36
C LEU A 298 8.21 9.33 -20.77
N SER A 299 8.15 9.68 -22.06
CA SER A 299 8.54 11.00 -22.52
C SER A 299 7.79 12.10 -21.77
N TRP A 300 8.44 13.22 -21.58
CA TRP A 300 7.89 14.34 -20.82
C TRP A 300 8.25 15.69 -21.45
N GLU A 301 7.41 16.66 -21.18
CA GLU A 301 7.60 18.05 -21.59
C GLU A 301 8.17 18.84 -20.41
N PRO A 302 9.33 19.48 -20.55
CA PRO A 302 9.88 20.33 -19.51
C PRO A 302 9.06 21.59 -19.32
N LEU A 303 9.03 22.08 -18.09
CA LEU A 303 8.45 23.37 -17.72
C LEU A 303 9.49 24.21 -16.98
N ARG A 304 9.52 25.52 -17.21
CA ARG A 304 10.29 26.41 -16.33
C ARG A 304 9.83 26.19 -14.89
N VAL A 305 10.79 26.03 -13.99
CA VAL A 305 10.58 25.64 -12.58
C VAL A 305 10.08 26.85 -11.79
N GLU A 306 8.84 27.27 -12.06
CA GLU A 306 8.21 28.48 -11.50
C GLU A 306 6.92 28.18 -10.74
N ARG A 307 6.36 26.98 -10.89
CA ARG A 307 5.08 26.61 -10.26
C ARG A 307 5.27 25.64 -9.13
N VAL A 308 4.53 25.89 -8.04
CA VAL A 308 4.44 25.02 -6.88
C VAL A 308 2.99 24.56 -6.74
N CYS A 309 2.82 23.28 -6.42
CA CYS A 309 1.52 22.73 -6.06
C CYS A 309 1.59 22.02 -4.70
N GLU A 310 0.51 22.08 -3.96
CA GLU A 310 0.28 21.25 -2.79
C GLU A 310 -0.30 19.91 -3.22
N VAL A 311 0.27 18.85 -2.71
CA VAL A 311 -0.19 17.48 -2.97
C VAL A 311 -0.46 16.76 -1.66
N LYS A 312 -1.47 15.87 -1.68
CA LYS A 312 -1.76 14.93 -0.61
C LYS A 312 -1.04 13.62 -0.90
N TYR A 313 -0.25 13.12 0.05
CA TYR A 313 0.46 11.85 -0.07
C TYR A 313 0.26 10.96 1.16
N ASP A 314 0.55 9.67 1.05
CA ASP A 314 0.46 8.72 2.16
C ASP A 314 1.80 8.58 2.88
N HIS A 315 2.86 8.15 2.21
CA HIS A 315 4.22 8.10 2.77
C HIS A 315 5.30 8.10 1.70
N MET A 316 6.53 8.34 2.13
CA MET A 316 7.72 8.25 1.29
C MET A 316 8.29 6.83 1.32
N GLU A 317 8.87 6.39 0.21
CA GLU A 317 9.69 5.20 0.10
C GLU A 317 11.09 5.63 -0.39
N GLY A 318 12.03 5.72 0.54
CA GLY A 318 13.28 6.41 0.31
C GLY A 318 13.06 7.90 0.04
N ASP A 319 13.52 8.36 -1.11
CA ASP A 319 13.45 9.75 -1.56
C ASP A 319 12.23 10.08 -2.44
N ARG A 320 11.25 9.16 -2.56
CA ARG A 320 10.09 9.29 -3.46
C ARG A 320 8.77 8.98 -2.78
N PHE A 321 7.69 9.57 -3.31
CA PHE A 321 6.34 9.13 -2.94
C PHE A 321 6.13 7.67 -3.38
N ARG A 322 5.71 6.82 -2.45
CA ARG A 322 5.42 5.41 -2.73
C ARG A 322 4.25 5.24 -3.71
N HIS A 323 3.22 6.04 -3.54
CA HIS A 323 2.07 6.08 -4.46
C HIS A 323 1.95 7.46 -5.10
N PRO A 324 1.35 7.57 -6.30
CA PRO A 324 1.10 8.85 -6.91
C PRO A 324 0.31 9.77 -5.97
N PRO A 325 0.88 10.92 -5.56
CA PRO A 325 0.18 11.86 -4.70
C PRO A 325 -0.99 12.51 -5.45
N VAL A 326 -1.95 13.02 -4.71
CA VAL A 326 -3.13 13.69 -5.25
C VAL A 326 -2.92 15.20 -5.24
N PHE A 327 -3.06 15.85 -6.39
CA PHE A 327 -3.02 17.31 -6.51
C PHE A 327 -4.18 17.92 -5.72
N LEU A 328 -3.88 18.92 -4.88
CA LEU A 328 -4.88 19.66 -4.11
C LEU A 328 -5.11 21.05 -4.71
N ARG A 329 -4.05 21.84 -4.86
CA ARG A 329 -4.13 23.22 -5.36
C ARG A 329 -2.78 23.75 -5.80
N TRP A 330 -2.79 24.84 -6.55
CA TRP A 330 -1.60 25.65 -6.79
C TRP A 330 -1.22 26.45 -5.54
N ARG A 331 0.09 26.68 -5.38
CA ARG A 331 0.68 27.47 -4.29
C ARG A 331 1.45 28.67 -4.85
N PRO A 332 0.73 29.73 -5.33
CA PRO A 332 1.37 30.93 -5.84
C PRO A 332 2.11 31.72 -4.75
N ASP A 333 1.83 31.46 -3.49
CA ASP A 333 2.44 32.02 -2.30
C ASP A 333 3.82 31.39 -1.96
N LYS A 334 4.17 30.28 -2.57
CA LYS A 334 5.41 29.53 -2.32
C LYS A 334 6.42 29.67 -3.45
N LYS A 335 7.69 29.83 -3.07
CA LYS A 335 8.79 29.80 -4.05
C LYS A 335 9.22 28.36 -4.32
N PRO A 336 9.62 28.01 -5.54
CA PRO A 336 10.11 26.67 -5.87
C PRO A 336 11.23 26.17 -4.93
N LYS A 337 12.19 27.03 -4.58
CA LYS A 337 13.32 26.68 -3.68
C LYS A 337 12.92 26.38 -2.23
N ASP A 338 11.72 26.78 -1.84
CA ASP A 338 11.19 26.47 -0.48
C ASP A 338 10.57 25.05 -0.43
N CYS A 339 10.43 24.39 -1.59
CA CYS A 339 9.92 23.02 -1.67
C CYS A 339 11.06 22.02 -1.42
N ARG A 340 11.33 21.76 -0.16
CA ARG A 340 12.45 20.92 0.29
C ARG A 340 11.96 19.67 1.01
N TYR A 341 12.85 18.67 1.19
CA TYR A 341 12.52 17.45 1.93
C TYR A 341 12.26 17.69 3.42
N ASP A 342 12.82 18.75 4.01
CA ASP A 342 12.66 19.08 5.43
C ASP A 342 11.22 19.46 5.82
N GLN A 343 10.37 19.81 4.86
CA GLN A 343 8.93 19.99 5.10
C GLN A 343 8.17 18.69 5.36
N LEU A 344 8.77 17.55 4.99
CA LEU A 344 8.10 16.26 5.11
C LEU A 344 8.10 15.79 6.55
N ASP A 345 6.95 15.34 7.03
CA ASP A 345 6.85 14.76 8.36
C ASP A 345 7.76 13.56 8.51
N VAL A 346 8.65 13.60 9.48
CA VAL A 346 9.46 12.45 9.88
C VAL A 346 8.65 11.61 10.86
N THR A 347 8.28 10.40 10.44
CA THR A 347 7.61 9.47 11.34
C THR A 347 8.64 8.85 12.28
N PRO A 348 8.51 9.02 13.62
CA PRO A 348 9.40 8.35 14.57
C PRO A 348 9.32 6.82 14.39
N ALA A 349 10.48 6.16 14.43
CA ALA A 349 10.54 4.70 14.38
C ALA A 349 9.73 4.08 15.52
N TYR A 350 8.92 3.08 15.23
CA TYR A 350 8.15 2.33 16.21
C TYR A 350 8.46 0.84 16.08
N GLU A 351 8.64 0.16 17.21
CA GLU A 351 9.00 -1.25 17.21
C GLU A 351 7.79 -2.13 16.84
N LEU A 352 7.94 -2.92 15.79
CA LEU A 352 6.88 -3.83 15.34
C LEU A 352 6.44 -4.83 16.43
N ALA A 353 7.35 -5.23 17.33
CA ALA A 353 7.03 -6.07 18.47
C ALA A 353 5.96 -5.46 19.39
N LYS A 354 5.97 -4.14 19.56
CA LYS A 354 4.98 -3.42 20.37
C LYS A 354 3.60 -3.39 19.70
N VAL A 355 3.54 -3.49 18.36
CA VAL A 355 2.27 -3.59 17.63
C VAL A 355 1.57 -4.92 17.96
N PHE A 356 2.34 -5.99 18.12
CA PHE A 356 1.80 -7.32 18.47
C PHE A 356 1.49 -7.49 19.96
N GLY A 357 1.74 -6.48 20.80
CA GLY A 357 1.49 -6.55 22.24
C GLY A 357 2.41 -7.51 22.98
N ALA A 358 3.65 -7.67 22.47
CA ALA A 358 4.68 -8.56 23.06
C ALA A 358 5.47 -7.85 24.14
#